data_3de5bc8d7a68c21b55c8aecaac012248
#
_entry.id   3de5bc8d7a68c21b55c8aecaac012248
#
_cell.length_a   1.000
_cell.length_b   1.000
_cell.length_c   1.000
_cell.angle_alpha   90.00
_cell.angle_beta   90.00
_cell.angle_gamma   90.00
#
_symmetry.space_group_name_H-M   'P 1'
#
loop_
_entity.id
_entity.type
_entity.pdbx_description
1 polymer ?
#
loop_
_entity_poly.entity_id
_entity_poly.type
_entity_poly.pdbx_seq_one_letter_code
_entity_poly.pdbx_strand_id
1 'polypeptide(L)'
;SRVQEISEITRGLKALAKDLDAPILALSQLSRAVEQRDDNRPQLADLRESGTIEQDSDVVMFIYREEYYWSRTHPKPKRRRDESEEEFNLRMEQWTHDYMTEGHAGEAEIIVGKHRHGPTDTVTVYFSNQFTRFGNLKAPDHLLPETTF
;
A
#
# COMPACT_ATOMS: atom_id res chain seq x y z
N SER A 1 -26.34 -14.47 0.63
CA SER A 1 -24.91 -14.76 0.45
C SER A 1 -24.07 -13.51 0.77
N ARG A 2 -22.80 -13.68 1.04
CA ARG A 2 -21.89 -12.56 1.31
C ARG A 2 -21.82 -11.55 0.16
N VAL A 3 -21.89 -12.02 -1.07
CA VAL A 3 -21.95 -11.15 -2.26
C VAL A 3 -23.18 -10.26 -2.25
N GLN A 4 -24.33 -10.80 -1.85
CA GLN A 4 -25.57 -10.01 -1.74
C GLN A 4 -25.49 -8.98 -0.63
N GLU A 5 -24.93 -9.33 0.54
CA GLU A 5 -24.74 -8.40 1.66
C GLU A 5 -23.82 -7.24 1.26
N ILE A 6 -22.72 -7.52 0.60
CA ILE A 6 -21.79 -6.49 0.10
C ILE A 6 -22.48 -5.61 -0.94
N SER A 7 -23.28 -6.20 -1.83
CA SER A 7 -24.06 -5.46 -2.83
C SER A 7 -25.05 -4.49 -2.19
N GLU A 8 -25.73 -4.89 -1.14
CA GLU A 8 -26.63 -4.02 -0.38
C GLU A 8 -25.87 -2.88 0.29
N ILE A 9 -24.71 -3.17 0.89
CA ILE A 9 -23.85 -2.17 1.52
C ILE A 9 -23.39 -1.13 0.51
N THR A 10 -22.84 -1.55 -0.62
CA THR A 10 -22.32 -0.61 -1.64
C THR A 10 -23.39 0.27 -2.24
N ARG A 11 -24.58 -0.27 -2.51
CA ARG A 11 -25.74 0.51 -2.96
C ARG A 11 -26.20 1.50 -1.90
N GLY A 12 -26.25 1.07 -0.63
CA GLY A 12 -26.60 1.93 0.50
C GLY A 12 -25.61 3.08 0.67
N LEU A 13 -24.32 2.82 0.57
CA LEU A 13 -23.27 3.86 0.62
C LEU A 13 -23.40 4.85 -0.54
N LYS A 14 -23.70 4.38 -1.75
CA LYS A 14 -23.91 5.23 -2.92
C LYS A 14 -25.13 6.14 -2.76
N ALA A 15 -26.22 5.59 -2.26
CA ALA A 15 -27.44 6.35 -1.97
C ALA A 15 -27.17 7.40 -0.88
N LEU A 16 -26.47 7.03 0.19
CA LEU A 16 -26.13 7.92 1.29
C LEU A 16 -25.24 9.09 0.82
N ALA A 17 -24.26 8.81 -0.04
CA ALA A 17 -23.38 9.84 -0.62
C ALA A 17 -24.20 10.88 -1.39
N LYS A 18 -25.20 10.45 -2.16
CA LYS A 18 -26.11 11.34 -2.89
C LYS A 18 -27.00 12.14 -1.94
N ASP A 19 -27.59 11.49 -0.96
CA ASP A 19 -28.51 12.14 -0.01
C ASP A 19 -27.80 13.19 0.83
N LEU A 20 -26.57 12.93 1.23
CA LEU A 20 -25.75 13.86 2.03
C LEU A 20 -24.96 14.86 1.18
N ASP A 21 -24.94 14.71 -0.14
CA ASP A 21 -24.07 15.47 -1.05
C ASP A 21 -22.61 15.49 -0.56
N ALA A 22 -22.11 14.32 -0.19
CA ALA A 22 -20.79 14.13 0.39
C ALA A 22 -20.09 12.92 -0.22
N PRO A 23 -18.75 12.98 -0.41
CA PRO A 23 -17.99 11.81 -0.78
C PRO A 23 -17.93 10.81 0.38
N ILE A 24 -17.98 9.52 0.06
CA ILE A 24 -17.79 8.44 1.02
C ILE A 24 -16.57 7.63 0.61
N LEU A 25 -15.61 7.54 1.51
CA LEU A 25 -14.44 6.68 1.39
C LEU A 25 -14.65 5.44 2.25
N ALA A 26 -14.78 4.29 1.62
CA ALA A 26 -14.94 3.01 2.29
C ALA A 26 -13.67 2.17 2.20
N LEU A 27 -13.30 1.51 3.28
CA LEU A 27 -12.15 0.60 3.34
C LEU A 27 -12.63 -0.84 3.17
N SER A 28 -11.95 -1.60 2.35
CA SER A 28 -12.24 -3.01 2.10
C SER A 28 -10.96 -3.84 2.15
N GLN A 29 -11.08 -5.05 2.69
CA GLN A 29 -10.01 -6.04 2.61
C GLN A 29 -10.01 -6.71 1.24
N LEU A 30 -8.81 -7.11 0.79
CA LEU A 30 -8.63 -7.91 -0.40
C LEU A 30 -8.59 -9.41 -0.07
N SER A 31 -8.82 -10.23 -1.08
CA SER A 31 -8.56 -11.67 -1.00
C SER A 31 -7.09 -11.93 -0.73
N ARG A 32 -6.81 -12.91 0.13
CA ARG A 32 -5.42 -13.37 0.40
C ARG A 32 -4.72 -13.97 -0.82
N ALA A 33 -5.46 -14.28 -1.87
CA ALA A 33 -4.89 -14.78 -3.12
C ALA A 33 -3.87 -13.82 -3.76
N VAL A 34 -3.96 -12.53 -3.47
CA VAL A 34 -2.96 -11.53 -3.87
C VAL A 34 -1.57 -11.87 -3.36
N GLU A 35 -1.46 -12.41 -2.14
CA GLU A 35 -0.18 -12.76 -1.51
C GLU A 35 0.50 -13.98 -2.13
N GLN A 36 -0.21 -14.74 -2.94
CA GLN A 36 0.29 -15.97 -3.59
C GLN A 36 0.82 -15.73 -5.01
N ARG A 37 0.66 -14.52 -5.53
CA ARG A 37 1.19 -14.16 -6.86
C ARG A 37 2.63 -13.65 -6.76
N ASP A 38 3.36 -13.79 -7.87
CA ASP A 38 4.72 -13.25 -7.98
C ASP A 38 4.70 -11.71 -7.90
N ASP A 39 3.78 -11.07 -8.60
CA ASP A 39 3.48 -9.65 -8.42
C ASP A 39 2.29 -9.48 -7.45
N ASN A 40 2.58 -8.99 -6.26
CA ASN A 40 1.60 -8.79 -5.21
C ASN A 40 0.82 -7.48 -5.33
N ARG A 41 0.98 -6.74 -6.43
CA ARG A 41 0.19 -5.52 -6.66
C ARG A 41 -1.27 -5.87 -6.86
N PRO A 42 -2.19 -5.29 -6.06
CA PRO A 42 -3.61 -5.55 -6.18
C PRO A 42 -4.18 -5.09 -7.52
N GLN A 43 -5.18 -5.80 -7.98
CA GLN A 43 -5.91 -5.54 -9.21
C GLN A 43 -7.42 -5.58 -8.95
N LEU A 44 -8.22 -5.02 -9.85
CA LEU A 44 -9.69 -5.07 -9.77
C LEU A 44 -10.24 -6.51 -9.68
N ALA A 45 -9.57 -7.46 -10.33
CA ALA A 45 -9.92 -8.88 -10.23
C ALA A 45 -9.84 -9.43 -8.80
N ASP A 46 -9.07 -8.82 -7.91
CA ASP A 46 -8.96 -9.21 -6.51
C ASP A 46 -10.20 -8.82 -5.67
N LEU A 47 -11.09 -8.03 -6.25
CA LEU A 47 -12.41 -7.69 -5.70
C LEU A 47 -13.53 -8.65 -6.18
N ARG A 48 -13.20 -9.79 -6.77
CA ARG A 48 -14.19 -10.69 -7.41
C ARG A 48 -15.32 -11.17 -6.50
N GLU A 49 -15.02 -11.44 -5.25
CA GLU A 49 -16.05 -11.82 -4.26
C GLU A 49 -16.94 -10.63 -3.87
N SER A 50 -16.59 -9.46 -4.34
CA SER A 50 -17.21 -8.17 -4.08
C SER A 50 -17.56 -7.47 -5.40
N GLY A 51 -18.02 -8.21 -6.43
CA GLY A 51 -18.19 -7.74 -7.81
C GLY A 51 -18.97 -6.44 -7.98
N THR A 52 -19.83 -6.11 -7.02
CA THR A 52 -20.58 -4.85 -7.01
C THR A 52 -19.75 -3.66 -6.52
N ILE A 53 -18.66 -3.88 -5.76
CA ILE A 53 -17.77 -2.78 -5.33
C ILE A 53 -17.19 -2.09 -6.56
N GLU A 54 -16.70 -2.86 -7.52
CA GLU A 54 -16.14 -2.29 -8.75
C GLU A 54 -17.21 -1.51 -9.55
N GLN A 55 -18.43 -2.04 -9.63
CA GLN A 55 -19.50 -1.41 -10.39
C GLN A 55 -20.06 -0.15 -9.73
N ASP A 56 -20.25 -0.18 -8.43
CA ASP A 56 -20.90 0.90 -7.68
C ASP A 56 -19.93 2.03 -7.31
N SER A 57 -18.64 1.78 -7.22
CA SER A 57 -17.64 2.80 -6.87
C SER A 57 -17.29 3.70 -8.05
N ASP A 58 -17.03 4.96 -7.76
CA ASP A 58 -16.52 5.92 -8.75
C ASP A 58 -15.00 5.83 -8.89
N VAL A 59 -14.32 5.54 -7.80
CA VAL A 59 -12.87 5.38 -7.72
C VAL A 59 -12.55 4.14 -6.89
N VAL A 60 -11.63 3.31 -7.37
CA VAL A 60 -11.04 2.21 -6.61
C VAL A 60 -9.53 2.44 -6.52
N MET A 61 -9.03 2.50 -5.31
CA MET A 61 -7.62 2.65 -5.03
C MET A 61 -7.12 1.46 -4.23
N PHE A 62 -5.96 0.95 -4.58
CA PHE A 62 -5.25 -0.09 -3.83
C PHE A 62 -4.00 0.49 -3.20
N ILE A 63 -3.63 -0.07 -2.04
CA ILE A 63 -2.37 0.25 -1.36
C ILE A 63 -1.43 -0.94 -1.55
N TYR A 64 -0.22 -0.66 -2.00
CA TYR A 64 0.85 -1.63 -2.12
C TYR A 64 2.13 -1.12 -1.47
N ARG A 65 2.81 -1.99 -0.73
CA ARG A 65 4.10 -1.69 -0.10
C ARG A 65 5.07 -2.82 -0.40
N GLU A 66 6.07 -2.53 -1.24
CA GLU A 66 7.16 -3.47 -1.53
C GLU A 66 7.89 -3.88 -0.24
N GLU A 67 8.15 -2.92 0.65
CA GLU A 67 8.78 -3.12 1.95
C GLU A 67 8.17 -4.26 2.76
N TYR A 68 6.84 -4.38 2.75
CA TYR A 68 6.12 -5.42 3.47
C TYR A 68 6.47 -6.83 2.96
N TYR A 69 6.51 -7.01 1.64
CA TYR A 69 6.83 -8.31 1.03
C TYR A 69 8.32 -8.63 1.07
N TRP A 70 9.16 -7.63 0.76
CA TRP A 70 10.61 -7.77 0.78
C TRP A 70 11.14 -8.16 2.16
N SER A 71 10.64 -7.54 3.22
CA SER A 71 11.05 -7.82 4.60
C SER A 71 10.72 -9.24 5.05
N ARG A 72 9.70 -9.86 4.47
CA ARG A 72 9.31 -11.25 4.78
C ARG A 72 10.30 -12.27 4.23
N THR A 73 10.93 -11.97 3.11
CA THR A 73 11.90 -12.85 2.46
C THR A 73 13.36 -12.49 2.78
N HIS A 74 13.59 -11.28 3.31
CA HIS A 74 14.91 -10.76 3.67
C HIS A 74 14.90 -10.29 5.14
N PRO A 75 14.90 -11.22 6.08
CA PRO A 75 14.84 -10.86 7.50
C PRO A 75 16.09 -10.06 7.90
N LYS A 76 15.90 -9.11 8.81
CA LYS A 76 16.99 -8.31 9.36
C LYS A 76 18.05 -9.21 9.98
N PRO A 77 19.34 -9.03 9.64
CA PRO A 77 20.41 -9.85 10.17
C PRO A 77 20.48 -9.82 11.70
N LYS A 78 20.75 -10.98 12.27
CA LYS A 78 21.08 -11.14 13.70
C LYS A 78 22.53 -11.55 13.79
N ARG A 79 23.24 -11.03 14.80
CA ARG A 79 24.63 -11.40 15.04
C ARG A 79 24.74 -12.90 15.34
N ARG A 80 25.64 -13.56 14.63
CA ARG A 80 25.95 -14.97 14.83
C ARG A 80 26.92 -15.13 16.00
N ARG A 81 26.92 -16.31 16.62
CA ARG A 81 27.73 -16.58 17.83
C ARG A 81 29.22 -16.39 17.64
N ASP A 82 29.75 -16.76 16.48
CA ASP A 82 31.19 -16.74 16.16
C ASP A 82 31.56 -15.60 15.18
N GLU A 83 30.64 -14.64 15.01
CA GLU A 83 30.79 -13.52 14.08
C GLU A 83 31.43 -12.33 14.80
N SER A 84 32.44 -11.70 14.18
CA SER A 84 32.98 -10.46 14.66
C SER A 84 32.00 -9.31 14.52
N GLU A 85 32.22 -8.26 15.30
CA GLU A 85 31.40 -7.04 15.19
C GLU A 85 31.52 -6.39 13.80
N GLU A 86 32.70 -6.41 13.22
CA GLU A 86 32.97 -5.87 11.88
C GLU A 86 32.21 -6.65 10.80
N GLU A 87 32.25 -7.98 10.85
CA GLU A 87 31.51 -8.84 9.93
C GLU A 87 29.99 -8.62 10.03
N PHE A 88 29.48 -8.53 11.26
CA PHE A 88 28.07 -8.23 11.48
C PHE A 88 27.69 -6.85 10.94
N ASN A 89 28.48 -5.82 11.17
CA ASN A 89 28.24 -4.47 10.67
C ASN A 89 28.21 -4.41 9.15
N LEU A 90 29.10 -5.13 8.46
CA LEU A 90 29.10 -5.23 7.00
C LEU A 90 27.81 -5.88 6.48
N ARG A 91 27.34 -6.94 7.13
CA ARG A 91 26.08 -7.60 6.77
C ARG A 91 24.89 -6.67 7.02
N MET A 92 24.90 -5.91 8.11
CA MET A 92 23.87 -4.93 8.40
C MET A 92 23.84 -3.78 7.41
N GLU A 93 25.00 -3.26 7.01
CA GLU A 93 25.10 -2.23 5.99
C GLU A 93 24.54 -2.71 4.64
N GLN A 94 24.93 -3.92 4.22
CA GLN A 94 24.41 -4.51 2.98
C GLN A 94 22.89 -4.70 3.06
N TRP A 95 22.39 -5.26 4.13
CA TRP A 95 20.95 -5.43 4.33
C TRP A 95 20.20 -4.10 4.31
N THR A 96 20.75 -3.09 4.98
CA THR A 96 20.15 -1.73 5.01
C THR A 96 20.13 -1.11 3.63
N HIS A 97 21.22 -1.26 2.86
CA HIS A 97 21.27 -0.79 1.48
C HIS A 97 20.19 -1.47 0.62
N ASP A 98 20.08 -2.79 0.69
CA ASP A 98 19.13 -3.56 -0.09
C ASP A 98 17.69 -3.25 0.36
N TYR A 99 17.45 -3.05 1.65
CA TYR A 99 16.17 -2.65 2.20
C TYR A 99 15.70 -1.29 1.66
N MET A 100 16.59 -0.34 1.55
CA MET A 100 16.29 0.98 1.01
C MET A 100 16.09 0.97 -0.51
N THR A 101 16.87 0.18 -1.24
CA THR A 101 16.86 0.14 -2.72
C THR A 101 15.85 -0.85 -3.28
N GLU A 102 15.96 -2.11 -2.92
CA GLU A 102 15.09 -3.19 -3.42
C GLU A 102 13.77 -3.28 -2.64
N GLY A 103 13.84 -3.07 -1.33
CA GLY A 103 12.68 -3.09 -0.44
C GLY A 103 11.83 -1.82 -0.51
N HIS A 104 12.31 -0.77 -1.15
CA HIS A 104 11.63 0.53 -1.20
C HIS A 104 11.14 1.00 0.17
N ALA A 105 12.03 0.94 1.17
CA ALA A 105 11.69 1.28 2.55
C ALA A 105 11.11 2.70 2.66
N GLY A 106 10.00 2.83 3.38
CA GLY A 106 9.30 4.09 3.57
C GLY A 106 8.45 4.53 2.39
N GLU A 107 8.28 3.70 1.36
CA GLU A 107 7.43 4.00 0.22
C GLU A 107 6.15 3.13 0.21
N ALA A 108 5.08 3.71 -0.28
CA ALA A 108 3.85 3.00 -0.63
C ALA A 108 3.35 3.46 -1.99
N GLU A 109 2.73 2.55 -2.74
CA GLU A 109 2.08 2.87 -4.00
C GLU A 109 0.56 2.95 -3.76
N ILE A 110 -0.06 4.03 -4.20
CA ILE A 110 -1.51 4.16 -4.33
C ILE A 110 -1.86 3.88 -5.78
N ILE A 111 -2.42 2.70 -6.03
CA ILE A 111 -2.77 2.23 -7.36
C ILE A 111 -4.22 2.58 -7.63
N VAL A 112 -4.49 3.53 -8.51
CA VAL A 112 -5.84 3.87 -8.95
C VAL A 112 -6.25 2.86 -10.02
N GLY A 113 -6.96 1.82 -9.62
CA GLY A 113 -7.39 0.73 -10.51
C GLY A 113 -8.67 1.05 -11.29
N LYS A 114 -9.50 1.96 -10.77
CA LYS A 114 -10.68 2.49 -11.44
C LYS A 114 -10.83 3.97 -11.13
N HIS A 115 -11.15 4.74 -12.15
CA HIS A 115 -11.48 6.15 -12.03
C HIS A 115 -12.54 6.50 -13.08
N ARG A 116 -13.81 6.63 -12.68
CA ARG A 116 -14.95 6.76 -13.61
C ARG A 116 -14.83 7.95 -14.57
N HIS A 117 -14.28 9.04 -14.10
CA HIS A 117 -14.15 10.30 -14.85
C HIS A 117 -12.72 10.74 -15.09
N GLY A 118 -11.75 9.85 -14.94
CA GLY A 118 -10.34 10.17 -15.09
C GLY A 118 -9.47 8.95 -15.44
N PRO A 119 -8.18 9.16 -15.62
CA PRO A 119 -7.23 8.10 -15.91
C PRO A 119 -6.96 7.23 -14.69
N THR A 120 -6.56 5.99 -14.94
CA THR A 120 -5.91 5.15 -13.94
C THR A 120 -4.42 5.46 -13.88
N ASP A 121 -3.84 5.44 -12.70
CA ASP A 121 -2.42 5.72 -12.49
C ASP A 121 -1.95 5.12 -11.16
N THR A 122 -0.65 5.17 -10.95
CA THR A 122 -0.02 4.80 -9.68
C THR A 122 0.74 5.98 -9.13
N VAL A 123 0.47 6.32 -7.88
CA VAL A 123 1.13 7.42 -7.16
C VAL A 123 1.96 6.83 -6.04
N THR A 124 3.25 7.14 -6.02
CA THR A 124 4.13 6.76 -4.91
C THR A 124 4.08 7.83 -3.81
N VAL A 125 3.89 7.37 -2.59
CA VAL A 125 3.80 8.21 -1.39
C VAL A 125 4.76 7.71 -0.31
N TYR A 126 5.05 8.55 0.68
CA TYR A 126 5.77 8.12 1.87
C TYR A 126 4.83 7.34 2.80
N PHE A 127 5.34 6.29 3.42
CA PHE A 127 4.69 5.55 4.50
C PHE A 127 5.64 5.32 5.66
N SER A 128 5.27 5.80 6.83
CA SER A 128 6.00 5.54 8.07
C SER A 128 5.47 4.27 8.73
N ASN A 129 6.28 3.23 8.73
CA ASN A 129 5.93 1.97 9.40
C ASN A 129 5.82 2.14 10.92
N GLN A 130 6.63 3.01 11.50
CA GLN A 130 6.64 3.29 12.94
C GLN A 130 5.34 3.93 13.42
N PHE A 131 4.75 4.82 12.62
CA PHE A 131 3.55 5.58 12.99
C PHE A 131 2.31 5.17 12.20
N THR A 132 2.41 4.21 11.29
CA THR A 132 1.33 3.80 10.39
C THR A 132 0.71 5.02 9.70
N ARG A 133 1.55 5.87 9.13
CA ARG A 133 1.15 7.18 8.61
C ARG A 133 1.65 7.37 7.17
N PHE A 134 0.74 7.83 6.31
CA PHE A 134 1.07 8.27 4.96
C PHE A 134 1.49 9.74 4.94
N GLY A 135 2.34 10.08 3.99
CA GLY A 135 2.77 11.44 3.75
C GLY A 135 3.25 11.62 2.31
N ASN A 136 3.64 12.82 1.96
CA ASN A 136 4.25 13.08 0.67
C ASN A 136 5.68 12.52 0.64
N LEU A 137 6.11 12.01 -0.52
CA LEU A 137 7.52 11.69 -0.72
C LEU A 137 8.34 12.95 -0.44
N LYS A 138 9.38 12.80 0.37
CA LYS A 138 10.34 13.89 0.54
C LYS A 138 11.04 14.11 -0.80
N ALA A 139 10.98 15.37 -1.28
CA ALA A 139 11.93 15.80 -2.29
C ALA A 139 13.37 15.61 -1.73
N PRO A 140 14.38 15.41 -2.60
CA PRO A 140 15.78 15.39 -2.14
C PRO A 140 16.05 16.56 -1.22
N ASP A 141 16.77 16.34 -0.12
CA ASP A 141 16.95 17.32 0.98
C ASP A 141 17.38 18.72 0.55
N HIS A 142 18.01 18.85 -0.62
CA HIS A 142 18.41 20.14 -1.21
C HIS A 142 17.28 20.92 -1.88
N LEU A 143 16.08 20.34 -2.00
CA LEU A 143 14.91 20.98 -2.64
C LEU A 143 13.78 21.31 -1.65
N LEU A 144 13.94 20.98 -0.38
CA LEU A 144 12.93 21.28 0.63
C LEU A 144 13.22 22.62 1.28
N PRO A 145 12.27 23.57 1.33
CA PRO A 145 12.34 24.64 2.29
C PRO A 145 12.27 24.02 3.69
N GLU A 146 13.15 24.46 4.61
CA GLU A 146 13.12 24.08 6.01
C GLU A 146 11.74 24.42 6.59
N THR A 147 10.88 23.43 6.73
CA THR A 147 9.65 23.56 7.51
C THR A 147 10.00 23.35 8.97
N THR A 148 10.26 24.41 9.65
CA THR A 148 10.22 24.48 11.11
C THR A 148 8.77 24.27 11.56
N PHE A 149 8.55 23.14 12.26
CA PHE A 149 7.37 22.94 13.09
C PHE A 149 7.78 23.13 14.54
#